data_ab0409259a4d42698845083d5a41d5e4
#
_entry.id   ab0409259a4d42698845083d5a41d5e4
#
_cell.length_a   1.000
_cell.length_b   1.000
_cell.length_c   1.000
_cell.angle_alpha   90.00
_cell.angle_beta   90.00
_cell.angle_gamma   90.00
#
_symmetry.space_group_name_H-M   'P 1'
#
loop_
_entity.id
_entity.type
_entity.pdbx_description
1 polymer ?
#
loop_
_entity_poly.entity_id
_entity_poly.type
_entity_poly.pdbx_seq_one_letter_code
_entity_poly.pdbx_strand_id
1 'polypeptide(L)'
;RRIVCSVRAVCCTAQGLTVVHAMTDSVHLVYDVDGNNFVSAGQATEKVKFCLKGMGIDSADIRRIAIAMYEGEINMVIHADGGKAIVDIYVDKIVVRLVDTGKGIADIEQAMQPGFSTASEEVRDLGFGAGMGLPNMLKNTDKFDIKSTVGVGTEITLTVNFH
;
A
#
# COMPACT_ATOMS: atom_id res chain seq x y z
N ARG A 1 -27.91 -5.99 5.73
CA ARG A 1 -27.62 -5.30 7.00
C ARG A 1 -26.30 -4.56 6.82
N ARG A 2 -26.38 -3.24 6.66
CA ARG A 2 -25.19 -2.37 6.60
C ARG A 2 -24.58 -2.38 7.99
N ILE A 3 -23.35 -2.86 8.11
CA ILE A 3 -22.53 -2.65 9.30
C ILE A 3 -21.92 -1.28 9.17
N VAL A 4 -22.51 -0.30 9.82
CA VAL A 4 -21.88 0.99 10.05
C VAL A 4 -20.89 0.76 11.18
N CYS A 5 -19.63 0.51 10.85
CA CYS A 5 -18.57 0.43 11.83
C CYS A 5 -18.22 1.86 12.24
N SER A 6 -18.95 2.41 13.21
CA SER A 6 -18.57 3.63 13.90
C SER A 6 -17.41 3.30 14.82
N VAL A 7 -16.19 3.47 14.34
CA VAL A 7 -15.01 3.36 15.21
C VAL A 7 -14.97 4.59 16.09
N ARG A 8 -15.52 4.45 17.30
CA ARG A 8 -15.30 5.41 18.38
C ARG A 8 -13.89 5.19 18.90
N ALA A 9 -12.98 6.06 18.56
CA ALA A 9 -11.71 6.15 19.28
C ALA A 9 -12.01 6.72 20.67
N VAL A 10 -12.05 5.83 21.68
CA VAL A 10 -12.12 6.24 23.09
C VAL A 10 -10.68 6.39 23.58
N CYS A 11 -10.20 7.63 23.64
CA CYS A 11 -8.97 7.94 24.35
C CYS A 11 -9.33 8.15 25.83
N CYS A 12 -9.06 7.18 26.70
CA CYS A 12 -9.18 7.33 28.16
C CYS A 12 -7.97 8.10 28.69
N THR A 13 -8.16 9.38 29.00
CA THR A 13 -7.27 10.07 29.92
C THR A 13 -7.93 10.14 31.29
N ALA A 14 -7.15 10.04 32.37
CA ALA A 14 -7.60 9.92 33.75
C ALA A 14 -8.35 11.15 34.32
N GLN A 15 -8.64 12.14 33.52
CA GLN A 15 -9.36 13.35 33.90
C GLN A 15 -10.23 13.87 32.76
N GLY A 16 -11.50 13.49 32.78
CA GLY A 16 -12.53 14.11 31.95
C GLY A 16 -12.72 13.50 30.57
N LEU A 17 -13.96 13.07 30.31
CA LEU A 17 -14.42 12.56 29.02
C LEU A 17 -14.51 13.71 28.02
N THR A 18 -13.49 13.94 27.22
CA THR A 18 -13.59 14.83 26.07
C THR A 18 -13.93 13.98 24.86
N VAL A 19 -15.20 13.96 24.46
CA VAL A 19 -15.63 13.36 23.20
C VAL A 19 -15.18 14.28 22.07
N VAL A 20 -14.02 14.01 21.51
CA VAL A 20 -13.60 14.63 20.25
C VAL A 20 -14.39 13.92 19.14
N HIS A 21 -15.42 14.57 18.64
CA HIS A 21 -16.12 14.16 17.43
C HIS A 21 -15.21 14.48 16.23
N ALA A 22 -14.18 13.68 16.02
CA ALA A 22 -13.54 13.61 14.73
C ALA A 22 -14.41 12.69 13.88
N MET A 23 -15.31 13.23 13.09
CA MET A 23 -15.94 12.54 11.98
C MET A 23 -14.85 12.31 10.91
N THR A 24 -13.96 11.36 11.14
CA THR A 24 -13.13 10.83 10.08
C THR A 24 -13.94 9.68 9.47
N ASP A 25 -14.56 9.95 8.33
CA ASP A 25 -15.27 8.94 7.53
C ASP A 25 -14.28 7.92 6.92
N SER A 26 -13.18 7.65 7.58
CA SER A 26 -12.12 6.74 7.11
C SER A 26 -11.53 5.91 8.26
N VAL A 27 -11.11 4.69 7.91
CA VAL A 27 -10.27 3.83 8.76
C VAL A 27 -8.82 4.02 8.34
N HIS A 28 -7.99 4.48 9.28
CA HIS A 28 -6.57 4.73 9.06
C HIS A 28 -5.72 3.60 9.63
N LEU A 29 -4.88 2.97 8.78
CA LEU A 29 -4.01 1.86 9.14
C LEU A 29 -2.58 2.16 8.68
N VAL A 30 -1.59 1.77 9.47
CA VAL A 30 -0.17 1.90 9.12
C VAL A 30 0.52 0.57 9.39
N TYR A 31 1.27 0.10 8.40
CA TYR A 31 2.06 -1.13 8.49
C TYR A 31 3.51 -0.86 8.12
N ASP A 32 4.43 -1.40 8.91
CA ASP A 32 5.83 -1.43 8.55
C ASP A 32 6.08 -2.60 7.59
N VAL A 33 6.90 -2.37 6.57
CA VAL A 33 7.38 -3.36 5.60
C VAL A 33 8.86 -3.61 5.88
N ASP A 34 9.19 -4.84 6.26
CA ASP A 34 10.57 -5.24 6.54
C ASP A 34 11.31 -5.58 5.24
N GLY A 35 12.32 -4.80 4.90
CA GLY A 35 13.13 -5.00 3.69
C GLY A 35 14.11 -6.16 3.74
N ASN A 36 14.38 -6.69 4.93
CA ASN A 36 15.34 -7.79 5.10
C ASN A 36 14.70 -9.18 4.99
N ASN A 37 13.39 -9.26 4.80
CA ASN A 37 12.67 -10.51 4.84
C ASN A 37 11.66 -10.63 3.69
N PHE A 38 12.06 -11.30 2.60
CA PHE A 38 11.18 -11.59 1.45
C PHE A 38 9.94 -12.42 1.84
N VAL A 39 10.03 -13.25 2.88
CA VAL A 39 8.91 -14.09 3.35
C VAL A 39 7.83 -13.22 4.02
N SER A 40 8.20 -12.08 4.57
CA SER A 40 7.25 -11.13 5.17
C SER A 40 6.62 -10.18 4.17
N ALA A 41 7.11 -10.12 2.94
CA ALA A 41 6.51 -9.31 1.89
C ALA A 41 5.06 -9.77 1.62
N GLY A 42 4.14 -8.82 1.52
CA GLY A 42 2.71 -9.09 1.38
C GLY A 42 1.94 -9.18 2.70
N GLN A 43 2.57 -9.10 3.86
CA GLN A 43 1.85 -9.14 5.14
C GLN A 43 0.90 -7.96 5.34
N ALA A 44 1.28 -6.75 4.93
CA ALA A 44 0.40 -5.60 5.00
C ALA A 44 -0.79 -5.80 4.05
N THR A 45 -0.55 -6.28 2.84
CA THR A 45 -1.59 -6.65 1.87
C THR A 45 -2.58 -7.65 2.44
N GLU A 46 -2.13 -8.73 3.07
CA GLU A 46 -3.03 -9.74 3.65
C GLU A 46 -3.90 -9.17 4.79
N LYS A 47 -3.34 -8.33 5.65
CA LYS A 47 -4.10 -7.66 6.71
C LYS A 47 -5.17 -6.72 6.15
N VAL A 48 -4.83 -5.95 5.11
CA VAL A 48 -5.79 -5.06 4.42
C VAL A 48 -6.88 -5.87 3.74
N LYS A 49 -6.55 -6.95 3.03
CA LYS A 49 -7.53 -7.89 2.45
C LYS A 49 -8.51 -8.41 3.49
N PHE A 50 -8.00 -8.82 4.64
CA PHE A 50 -8.86 -9.33 5.73
C PHE A 50 -9.81 -8.23 6.24
N CYS A 51 -9.32 -7.00 6.43
CA CYS A 51 -10.10 -5.86 6.84
C CYS A 51 -11.23 -5.55 5.83
N LEU A 52 -10.89 -5.44 4.53
CA LEU A 52 -11.84 -5.15 3.46
C LEU A 52 -12.92 -6.23 3.31
N LYS A 53 -12.54 -7.51 3.47
CA LYS A 53 -13.49 -8.62 3.52
C LYS A 53 -14.49 -8.46 4.67
N GLY A 54 -14.00 -8.12 5.87
CA GLY A 54 -14.85 -7.86 7.04
C GLY A 54 -15.81 -6.68 6.85
N MET A 55 -15.43 -5.70 6.01
CA MET A 55 -16.26 -4.55 5.64
C MET A 55 -17.27 -4.86 4.53
N GLY A 56 -17.19 -6.04 3.91
CA GLY A 56 -18.10 -6.45 2.84
C GLY A 56 -17.78 -5.83 1.47
N ILE A 57 -16.53 -5.39 1.25
CA ILE A 57 -16.09 -4.85 -0.04
C ILE A 57 -16.08 -5.98 -1.09
N ASP A 58 -16.40 -5.63 -2.33
CA ASP A 58 -16.47 -6.58 -3.44
C ASP A 58 -15.13 -7.27 -3.68
N SER A 59 -15.18 -8.54 -4.03
CA SER A 59 -13.99 -9.38 -4.21
C SER A 59 -13.10 -8.94 -5.38
N ALA A 60 -13.68 -8.33 -6.42
CA ALA A 60 -12.92 -7.80 -7.55
C ALA A 60 -12.10 -6.58 -7.13
N ASP A 61 -12.68 -5.68 -6.32
CA ASP A 61 -11.97 -4.52 -5.78
C ASP A 61 -10.88 -4.96 -4.81
N ILE A 62 -11.17 -5.93 -3.90
CA ILE A 62 -10.15 -6.50 -3.01
C ILE A 62 -8.98 -7.08 -3.80
N ARG A 63 -9.25 -7.79 -4.90
CA ARG A 63 -8.22 -8.36 -5.75
C ARG A 63 -7.33 -7.29 -6.41
N ARG A 64 -7.92 -6.22 -6.94
CA ARG A 64 -7.20 -5.08 -7.53
C ARG A 64 -6.25 -4.45 -6.51
N ILE A 65 -6.78 -4.16 -5.31
CA ILE A 65 -6.03 -3.58 -4.21
C ILE A 65 -4.88 -4.50 -3.80
N ALA A 66 -5.14 -5.80 -3.65
CA ALA A 66 -4.15 -6.77 -3.24
C ALA A 66 -2.99 -6.88 -4.23
N ILE A 67 -3.26 -6.89 -5.54
CA ILE A 67 -2.23 -6.90 -6.57
C ILE A 67 -1.37 -5.64 -6.46
N ALA A 68 -1.99 -4.46 -6.43
CA ALA A 68 -1.27 -3.20 -6.41
C ALA A 68 -0.43 -3.02 -5.13
N MET A 69 -0.96 -3.37 -3.97
CA MET A 69 -0.23 -3.30 -2.70
C MET A 69 0.94 -4.28 -2.65
N TYR A 70 0.72 -5.53 -3.06
CA TYR A 70 1.74 -6.56 -3.04
C TYR A 70 2.95 -6.19 -3.92
N GLU A 71 2.71 -5.68 -5.12
CA GLU A 71 3.77 -5.19 -6.00
C GLU A 71 4.57 -4.06 -5.32
N GLY A 72 3.90 -3.19 -4.58
CA GLY A 72 4.56 -2.12 -3.84
C GLY A 72 5.38 -2.63 -2.64
N GLU A 73 4.87 -3.58 -1.87
CA GLU A 73 5.62 -4.20 -0.78
C GLU A 73 6.87 -4.91 -1.30
N ILE A 74 6.75 -5.67 -2.40
CA ILE A 74 7.89 -6.32 -3.05
C ILE A 74 8.92 -5.29 -3.52
N ASN A 75 8.50 -4.19 -4.13
CA ASN A 75 9.42 -3.14 -4.56
C ASN A 75 10.17 -2.50 -3.37
N MET A 76 9.50 -2.27 -2.24
CA MET A 76 10.17 -1.78 -1.03
C MET A 76 11.20 -2.76 -0.49
N VAL A 77 10.92 -4.07 -0.53
CA VAL A 77 11.88 -5.11 -0.11
C VAL A 77 13.08 -5.18 -1.07
N ILE A 78 12.83 -5.15 -2.37
CA ILE A 78 13.91 -5.31 -3.38
C ILE A 78 14.80 -4.07 -3.49
N HIS A 79 14.23 -2.87 -3.38
CA HIS A 79 14.90 -1.64 -3.80
C HIS A 79 15.15 -0.63 -2.68
N ALA A 80 14.58 -0.84 -1.48
CA ALA A 80 14.55 0.22 -0.47
C ALA A 80 14.74 -0.23 0.99
N ASP A 81 15.16 -1.48 1.22
CA ASP A 81 15.33 -2.03 2.58
C ASP A 81 14.06 -1.91 3.46
N GLY A 82 12.88 -1.88 2.82
CA GLY A 82 11.59 -1.76 3.48
C GLY A 82 10.96 -0.38 3.40
N GLY A 83 9.97 -0.14 4.25
CA GLY A 83 9.21 1.12 4.25
C GLY A 83 7.93 1.03 5.05
N LYS A 84 6.96 1.87 4.69
CA LYS A 84 5.63 1.93 5.32
C LYS A 84 4.52 1.85 4.28
N ALA A 85 3.49 1.05 4.58
CA ALA A 85 2.23 1.07 3.89
C ALA A 85 1.20 1.80 4.76
N ILE A 86 0.73 2.96 4.31
CA ILE A 86 -0.25 3.81 4.98
C ILE A 86 -1.55 3.69 4.21
N VAL A 87 -2.61 3.27 4.87
CA VAL A 87 -3.88 2.90 4.24
C VAL A 87 -5.02 3.70 4.86
N ASP A 88 -5.74 4.41 4.03
CA ASP A 88 -6.95 5.14 4.40
C ASP A 88 -8.14 4.54 3.64
N ILE A 89 -9.08 3.91 4.38
CA ILE A 89 -10.28 3.28 3.82
C ILE A 89 -11.47 4.21 4.06
N TYR A 90 -12.05 4.71 2.99
CA TYR A 90 -13.26 5.53 2.97
C TYR A 90 -14.49 4.69 2.62
N VAL A 91 -15.66 5.29 2.64
CA VAL A 91 -16.92 4.60 2.28
C VAL A 91 -16.95 4.16 0.82
N ASP A 92 -16.34 4.95 -0.06
CA ASP A 92 -16.38 4.82 -1.52
C ASP A 92 -15.06 4.43 -2.18
N LYS A 93 -13.97 4.39 -1.41
CA LYS A 93 -12.63 4.14 -1.95
C LYS A 93 -11.63 3.74 -0.88
N ILE A 94 -10.49 3.24 -1.33
CA ILE A 94 -9.28 3.11 -0.53
C ILE A 94 -8.15 3.93 -1.15
N VAL A 95 -7.35 4.55 -0.30
CA VAL A 95 -6.10 5.23 -0.66
C VAL A 95 -4.96 4.54 0.07
N VAL A 96 -3.96 4.10 -0.67
CA VAL A 96 -2.76 3.46 -0.13
C VAL A 96 -1.55 4.30 -0.50
N ARG A 97 -0.75 4.67 0.48
CA ARG A 97 0.56 5.30 0.28
C ARG A 97 1.65 4.34 0.71
N LEU A 98 2.52 4.02 -0.23
CA LEU A 98 3.70 3.18 -0.05
C LEU A 98 4.91 4.10 -0.02
N VAL A 99 5.57 4.19 1.13
CA VAL A 99 6.62 5.19 1.37
C VAL A 99 7.89 4.47 1.81
N ASP A 100 8.97 4.69 1.10
CA ASP A 100 10.30 4.18 1.42
C ASP A 100 11.35 5.30 1.50
N THR A 101 12.49 4.98 2.06
CA THR A 101 13.68 5.83 2.14
C THR A 101 14.86 5.21 1.40
N GLY A 102 14.59 4.45 0.34
CA GLY A 102 15.59 3.78 -0.47
C GLY A 102 16.34 4.72 -1.41
N LYS A 103 16.98 4.13 -2.40
CA LYS A 103 17.82 4.85 -3.36
C LYS A 103 17.07 5.83 -4.28
N GLY A 104 15.75 5.74 -4.32
CA GLY A 104 14.91 6.47 -5.26
C GLY A 104 15.01 5.95 -6.69
N ILE A 105 14.23 6.55 -7.59
CA ILE A 105 14.13 6.21 -9.01
C ILE A 105 14.61 7.41 -9.82
N ALA A 106 15.66 7.21 -10.62
CA ALA A 106 16.26 8.28 -11.41
C ALA A 106 15.42 8.65 -12.64
N ASP A 107 14.78 7.66 -13.25
CA ASP A 107 13.93 7.83 -14.43
C ASP A 107 12.62 7.04 -14.22
N ILE A 108 11.58 7.77 -13.84
CA ILE A 108 10.24 7.19 -13.58
C ILE A 108 9.62 6.70 -14.88
N GLU A 109 9.80 7.40 -16.01
CA GLU A 109 9.21 7.00 -17.28
C GLU A 109 9.80 5.67 -17.75
N GLN A 110 11.12 5.49 -17.60
CA GLN A 110 11.78 4.22 -17.88
C GLN A 110 11.33 3.11 -16.91
N ALA A 111 11.22 3.42 -15.62
CA ALA A 111 10.78 2.46 -14.61
C ALA A 111 9.32 1.96 -14.83
N MET A 112 8.50 2.77 -15.47
CA MET A 112 7.12 2.42 -15.84
C MET A 112 7.03 1.53 -17.10
N GLN A 113 8.12 1.32 -17.84
CA GLN A 113 8.12 0.45 -19.03
C GLN A 113 8.02 -1.02 -18.60
N PRO A 114 7.10 -1.80 -19.20
CA PRO A 114 7.02 -3.23 -18.96
C PRO A 114 8.35 -3.95 -19.26
N GLY A 115 8.80 -4.77 -18.33
CA GLY A 115 10.05 -5.53 -18.45
C GLY A 115 11.31 -4.78 -17.99
N PHE A 116 11.23 -3.48 -17.68
CA PHE A 116 12.36 -2.76 -17.10
C PHE A 116 12.51 -3.09 -15.61
N SER A 117 13.69 -3.53 -15.21
CA SER A 117 14.00 -3.87 -13.82
C SER A 117 15.47 -3.62 -13.50
N THR A 118 15.71 -3.05 -12.31
CA THR A 118 17.04 -2.88 -11.72
C THR A 118 17.32 -3.91 -10.62
N ALA A 119 16.49 -4.97 -10.53
CA ALA A 119 16.69 -6.07 -9.60
C ALA A 119 17.95 -6.87 -9.95
N SER A 120 18.65 -7.36 -8.92
CA SER A 120 19.82 -8.24 -9.11
C SER A 120 19.42 -9.59 -9.70
N GLU A 121 20.41 -10.34 -10.23
CA GLU A 121 20.18 -11.70 -10.73
C GLU A 121 19.65 -12.60 -9.63
N GLU A 122 20.16 -12.50 -8.40
CA GLU A 122 19.70 -13.27 -7.24
C GLU A 122 18.21 -13.08 -6.96
N VAL A 123 17.72 -11.84 -7.06
CA VAL A 123 16.30 -11.51 -6.88
C VAL A 123 15.45 -12.07 -8.02
N ARG A 124 15.98 -12.07 -9.24
CA ARG A 124 15.30 -12.66 -10.41
C ARG A 124 15.23 -14.17 -10.32
N ASP A 125 16.26 -14.84 -9.80
CA ASP A 125 16.29 -16.29 -9.55
C ASP A 125 15.23 -16.70 -8.51
N LEU A 126 14.89 -15.82 -7.58
CA LEU A 126 13.78 -16.00 -6.64
C LEU A 126 12.39 -15.79 -7.26
N GLY A 127 12.34 -15.41 -8.55
CA GLY A 127 11.09 -15.18 -9.28
C GLY A 127 10.54 -13.76 -9.17
N PHE A 128 11.32 -12.82 -8.61
CA PHE A 128 10.94 -11.41 -8.50
C PHE A 128 11.69 -10.54 -9.52
N GLY A 129 11.27 -9.27 -9.65
CA GLY A 129 12.01 -8.29 -10.47
C GLY A 129 11.83 -8.47 -11.98
N ALA A 130 10.72 -9.04 -12.44
CA ALA A 130 10.41 -9.17 -13.86
C ALA A 130 10.10 -7.84 -14.57
N GLY A 131 10.13 -6.70 -13.86
CA GLY A 131 9.86 -5.38 -14.41
C GLY A 131 8.38 -5.11 -14.70
N MET A 132 7.48 -5.80 -14.01
CA MET A 132 6.03 -5.66 -14.16
C MET A 132 5.35 -4.97 -12.97
N GLY A 133 6.06 -4.66 -11.88
CA GLY A 133 5.49 -4.15 -10.65
C GLY A 133 4.75 -2.83 -10.83
N LEU A 134 5.42 -1.78 -11.30
CA LEU A 134 4.78 -0.47 -11.55
C LEU A 134 3.66 -0.52 -12.61
N PRO A 135 3.84 -1.21 -13.77
CA PRO A 135 2.75 -1.45 -14.72
C PRO A 135 1.54 -2.16 -14.09
N ASN A 136 1.75 -3.16 -13.23
CA ASN A 136 0.67 -3.87 -12.56
C ASN A 136 -0.07 -2.99 -11.56
N MET A 137 0.64 -2.15 -10.81
CA MET A 137 0.01 -1.17 -9.91
C MET A 137 -0.88 -0.21 -10.70
N LEU A 138 -0.37 0.39 -11.77
CA LEU A 138 -1.12 1.30 -12.63
C LEU A 138 -2.39 0.64 -13.18
N LYS A 139 -2.28 -0.60 -13.68
CA LYS A 139 -3.41 -1.35 -14.27
C LYS A 139 -4.51 -1.66 -13.25
N ASN A 140 -4.16 -1.84 -11.99
CA ASN A 140 -5.09 -2.29 -10.95
C ASN A 140 -5.62 -1.15 -10.05
N THR A 141 -5.38 0.11 -10.41
CA THR A 141 -5.81 1.27 -9.64
C THR A 141 -6.55 2.27 -10.53
N ASP A 142 -7.43 3.08 -9.94
CA ASP A 142 -8.14 4.13 -10.65
C ASP A 142 -7.34 5.43 -10.70
N LYS A 143 -6.47 5.64 -9.68
CA LYS A 143 -5.46 6.70 -9.70
C LYS A 143 -4.13 6.14 -9.20
N PHE A 144 -3.08 6.50 -9.88
CA PHE A 144 -1.70 6.14 -9.57
C PHE A 144 -0.84 7.41 -9.61
N ASP A 145 -0.15 7.70 -8.53
CA ASP A 145 0.83 8.79 -8.46
C ASP A 145 2.14 8.25 -7.88
N ILE A 146 3.25 8.65 -8.47
CA ILE A 146 4.58 8.26 -8.03
C ILE A 146 5.48 9.48 -7.94
N LYS A 147 6.12 9.64 -6.79
CA LYS A 147 7.12 10.67 -6.52
C LYS A 147 8.37 9.99 -6.02
N SER A 148 9.49 10.31 -6.62
CA SER A 148 10.77 9.75 -6.22
C SER A 148 11.88 10.77 -6.33
N THR A 149 12.80 10.72 -5.37
CA THR A 149 14.00 11.56 -5.36
C THR A 149 15.19 10.67 -5.08
N VAL A 150 16.17 10.72 -5.98
CA VAL A 150 17.40 9.92 -5.87
C VAL A 150 18.12 10.24 -4.56
N GLY A 151 18.47 9.21 -3.81
CA GLY A 151 19.10 9.30 -2.50
C GLY A 151 18.18 9.67 -1.34
N VAL A 152 16.87 9.83 -1.59
CA VAL A 152 15.88 10.17 -0.56
C VAL A 152 14.85 9.06 -0.37
N GLY A 153 14.28 8.54 -1.47
CA GLY A 153 13.29 7.47 -1.45
C GLY A 153 12.19 7.66 -2.47
N THR A 154 11.14 6.82 -2.34
CA THR A 154 9.98 6.82 -3.23
C THR A 154 8.67 6.84 -2.43
N GLU A 155 7.71 7.60 -2.91
CA GLU A 155 6.32 7.56 -2.46
C GLU A 155 5.41 7.23 -3.63
N ILE A 156 4.62 6.16 -3.49
CA ILE A 156 3.59 5.76 -4.46
C ILE A 156 2.24 5.89 -3.78
N THR A 157 1.32 6.62 -4.42
CA THR A 157 -0.07 6.74 -3.97
C THR A 157 -1.00 6.03 -4.94
N LEU A 158 -1.75 5.07 -4.41
CA LEU A 158 -2.71 4.23 -5.13
C LEU A 158 -4.11 4.58 -4.65
N THR A 159 -5.06 4.74 -5.57
CA THR A 159 -6.48 4.89 -5.22
C THR A 159 -7.30 3.86 -5.99
N VAL A 160 -8.15 3.13 -5.28
CA VAL A 160 -9.14 2.22 -5.87
C VAL A 160 -10.52 2.61 -5.35
N ASN A 161 -11.44 2.92 -6.27
CA ASN A 161 -12.83 3.19 -5.94
C ASN A 161 -13.57 1.86 -5.79
N PHE A 162 -14.49 1.80 -4.84
CA PHE A 162 -15.34 0.63 -4.62
C PHE A 162 -16.56 0.67 -5.53
N HIS A 163 -16.95 -0.53 -6.02
CA HIS A 163 -18.11 -0.73 -6.90
C HIS A 163 -19.27 -1.40 -6.16
#